data_9598a22e904aba4ef6f5b0ffa0423d2e
#
_entry.id   9598a22e904aba4ef6f5b0ffa0423d2e
#
_cell.length_a   1.000
_cell.length_b   1.000
_cell.length_c   1.000
_cell.angle_alpha   90.00
_cell.angle_beta   90.00
_cell.angle_gamma   90.00
#
_symmetry.space_group_name_H-M   'P 1'
#
loop_
_entity.id
_entity.type
_entity.pdbx_description
1 polymer ?
#
loop_
_entity_poly.entity_id
_entity_poly.type
_entity_poly.pdbx_seq_one_letter_code
_entity_poly.pdbx_strand_id
1 'polypeptide(L)'
;MKKWSTSRFMLAGCLLVGLATQLVQAQDKALLYKVTGPGLAQPSYLYGTFHLICPTDLQITDPIKKAMGDAKQVYLELDMDDPSLMMGMQKAMMMPNGKNIKEMLSPDDYTVLDNYLKKKMNMGLTQFGMLKPIGLMSLMYTTLMPCQPASYDLTFAQMAAAEKKEVLGLESLEAEMAALDKVPLADQLKGLVDMAKKPEEAQKEFTTMVDVYKTHDLSKLMSTMKSSQFAGGDMAQFEASLLNERNANWLPVIEKAAKEKPTFFAFGAGHLGNENGVISLLRKKGYTVTPVQ
;
A
#
# COMPACT_ATOMS: atom_id res chain seq x y z
N MET A 1 -54.88 24.71 67.53
CA MET A 1 -54.36 25.15 66.23
C MET A 1 -52.93 24.61 66.06
N LYS A 2 -52.72 23.49 65.36
CA LYS A 2 -51.45 22.89 65.14
C LYS A 2 -51.00 23.12 63.69
N LYS A 3 -49.84 23.75 63.54
CA LYS A 3 -49.19 23.98 62.22
C LYS A 3 -48.52 22.68 61.80
N TRP A 4 -48.84 22.25 60.58
CA TRP A 4 -48.12 21.12 59.92
C TRP A 4 -46.97 21.67 59.08
N SER A 5 -45.79 21.16 59.36
CA SER A 5 -44.58 21.43 58.66
C SER A 5 -44.48 20.41 57.51
N THR A 6 -44.44 20.89 56.28
CA THR A 6 -44.15 20.04 55.09
C THR A 6 -42.66 19.91 54.86
N SER A 7 -42.17 18.70 55.11
CA SER A 7 -40.77 18.32 54.80
C SER A 7 -40.65 18.13 53.30
N ARG A 8 -39.76 18.92 52.68
CA ARG A 8 -39.36 18.79 51.27
C ARG A 8 -38.26 17.71 51.17
N PHE A 9 -38.59 16.57 50.58
CA PHE A 9 -37.59 15.61 50.11
C PHE A 9 -36.97 16.16 48.82
N MET A 10 -35.71 16.59 48.89
CA MET A 10 -34.86 16.80 47.69
C MET A 10 -34.39 15.45 47.17
N LEU A 11 -34.92 15.01 46.04
CA LEU A 11 -34.32 13.97 45.23
C LEU A 11 -33.06 14.53 44.57
N ALA A 12 -31.89 14.16 45.03
CA ALA A 12 -30.62 14.37 44.31
C ALA A 12 -30.54 13.36 43.20
N GLY A 13 -30.96 13.77 41.98
CA GLY A 13 -30.73 13.03 40.77
C GLY A 13 -29.27 13.13 40.38
N CYS A 14 -28.49 12.06 40.59
CA CYS A 14 -27.14 11.91 40.03
C CYS A 14 -27.27 11.75 38.51
N LEU A 15 -27.11 12.83 37.76
CA LEU A 15 -26.81 12.77 36.34
C LEU A 15 -25.40 12.25 36.16
N LEU A 16 -25.27 10.95 35.93
CA LEU A 16 -24.07 10.36 35.35
C LEU A 16 -23.99 10.80 33.89
N VAL A 17 -23.37 11.95 33.65
CA VAL A 17 -22.90 12.35 32.34
C VAL A 17 -21.75 11.43 31.99
N GLY A 18 -22.06 10.37 31.25
CA GLY A 18 -21.03 9.55 30.61
C GLY A 18 -20.28 10.43 29.62
N LEU A 19 -19.11 10.94 30.01
CA LEU A 19 -18.11 11.44 29.09
C LEU A 19 -17.68 10.23 28.23
N ALA A 20 -18.35 10.06 27.09
CA ALA A 20 -17.76 9.35 25.97
C ALA A 20 -16.56 10.20 25.53
N THR A 21 -15.41 9.93 26.12
CA THR A 21 -14.13 10.37 25.57
C THR A 21 -14.02 9.73 24.22
N GLN A 22 -14.43 10.47 23.18
CA GLN A 22 -13.92 10.21 21.84
C GLN A 22 -12.40 10.40 21.97
N LEU A 23 -11.71 9.28 22.12
CA LEU A 23 -10.29 9.20 21.84
C LEU A 23 -10.18 9.60 20.37
N VAL A 24 -9.96 10.88 20.13
CA VAL A 24 -9.32 11.31 18.88
C VAL A 24 -8.00 10.57 18.90
N GLN A 25 -7.98 9.41 18.22
CA GLN A 25 -6.73 8.70 18.00
C GLN A 25 -5.85 9.68 17.26
N ALA A 26 -4.89 10.25 17.98
CA ALA A 26 -3.76 10.89 17.35
C ALA A 26 -3.28 9.89 16.31
N GLN A 27 -3.26 10.31 15.06
CA GLN A 27 -2.92 9.43 13.94
C GLN A 27 -1.48 9.02 14.14
N ASP A 28 -1.31 7.77 14.59
CA ASP A 28 -0.01 7.25 14.97
C ASP A 28 0.91 7.28 13.76
N LYS A 29 2.01 8.04 13.86
CA LYS A 29 3.04 8.10 12.84
C LYS A 29 3.89 6.85 12.92
N ALA A 30 3.45 5.79 12.27
CA ALA A 30 4.14 4.51 12.24
C ALA A 30 3.87 3.77 10.93
N LEU A 31 4.82 2.94 10.52
CA LEU A 31 4.67 1.96 9.44
C LEU A 31 4.59 0.53 9.99
N LEU A 32 5.08 0.30 11.22
CA LEU A 32 5.03 -0.99 11.90
C LEU A 32 3.93 -0.98 12.97
N TYR A 33 3.06 -1.99 12.92
CA TYR A 33 1.97 -2.18 13.86
C TYR A 33 1.96 -3.59 14.41
N LYS A 34 1.63 -3.70 15.71
CA LYS A 34 1.39 -4.97 16.41
C LYS A 34 -0.09 -5.26 16.43
N VAL A 35 -0.47 -6.49 16.08
CA VAL A 35 -1.84 -6.99 16.08
C VAL A 35 -1.99 -8.02 17.18
N THR A 36 -2.99 -7.81 18.06
CA THR A 36 -3.41 -8.76 19.08
C THR A 36 -4.93 -8.85 19.11
N GLY A 37 -5.50 -9.88 19.68
CA GLY A 37 -6.97 -9.96 19.80
C GLY A 37 -7.51 -11.36 19.70
N PRO A 38 -8.80 -11.50 19.37
CA PRO A 38 -9.52 -12.78 19.44
C PRO A 38 -8.87 -13.88 18.61
N GLY A 39 -8.60 -15.01 19.22
CA GLY A 39 -8.05 -16.19 18.56
C GLY A 39 -6.56 -16.14 18.25
N LEU A 40 -5.85 -15.06 18.60
CA LEU A 40 -4.40 -14.97 18.44
C LEU A 40 -3.70 -15.45 19.71
N ALA A 41 -2.93 -16.54 19.60
CA ALA A 41 -2.12 -17.04 20.72
C ALA A 41 -0.91 -16.13 21.02
N GLN A 42 -0.38 -15.48 19.99
CA GLN A 42 0.74 -14.53 20.03
C GLN A 42 0.48 -13.36 19.08
N PRO A 43 1.16 -12.22 19.26
CA PRO A 43 1.03 -11.10 18.35
C PRO A 43 1.46 -11.44 16.93
N SER A 44 0.79 -10.83 15.95
CA SER A 44 1.26 -10.68 14.58
C SER A 44 1.60 -9.21 14.31
N TYR A 45 2.20 -8.92 13.15
CA TYR A 45 2.69 -7.59 12.82
C TYR A 45 2.27 -7.20 11.41
N LEU A 46 1.98 -5.90 11.20
CA LEU A 46 1.76 -5.29 9.89
C LEU A 46 2.87 -4.28 9.63
N TYR A 47 3.40 -4.26 8.43
CA TYR A 47 4.35 -3.26 8.01
C TYR A 47 3.96 -2.65 6.66
N GLY A 48 3.97 -1.31 6.57
CA GLY A 48 3.71 -0.58 5.35
C GLY A 48 4.98 -0.40 4.52
N THR A 49 5.06 -1.01 3.35
CA THR A 49 6.22 -0.94 2.45
C THR A 49 6.12 0.23 1.46
N PHE A 50 7.23 0.48 0.77
CA PHE A 50 7.30 1.30 -0.43
C PHE A 50 8.03 0.50 -1.51
N HIS A 51 7.35 0.25 -2.65
CA HIS A 51 7.83 -0.72 -3.65
C HIS A 51 9.15 -0.35 -4.31
N LEU A 52 9.39 0.96 -4.54
CA LEU A 52 10.58 1.48 -5.20
C LEU A 52 11.21 2.58 -4.34
N ILE A 53 12.34 2.31 -3.71
CA ILE A 53 13.01 3.26 -2.81
C ILE A 53 14.53 3.21 -3.03
N CYS A 54 15.24 4.29 -2.72
CA CYS A 54 16.69 4.23 -2.74
C CYS A 54 17.22 3.37 -1.58
N PRO A 55 18.31 2.60 -1.78
CA PRO A 55 18.91 1.80 -0.71
C PRO A 55 19.25 2.61 0.54
N THR A 56 19.61 3.89 0.38
CA THR A 56 19.90 4.82 1.49
C THR A 56 18.67 5.19 2.32
N ASP A 57 17.48 5.06 1.73
CA ASP A 57 16.20 5.39 2.38
C ASP A 57 15.46 4.14 2.87
N LEU A 58 15.87 2.94 2.44
CA LEU A 58 15.35 1.67 2.91
C LEU A 58 15.92 1.37 4.30
N GLN A 59 15.06 1.42 5.32
CA GLN A 59 15.47 1.24 6.71
C GLN A 59 14.84 0.00 7.33
N ILE A 60 15.69 -0.96 7.70
CA ILE A 60 15.29 -2.13 8.51
C ILE A 60 15.78 -1.89 9.94
N THR A 61 14.93 -1.23 10.73
CA THR A 61 15.22 -0.87 12.13
C THR A 61 15.16 -2.08 13.05
N ASP A 62 15.68 -1.96 14.27
CA ASP A 62 15.64 -3.06 15.24
C ASP A 62 14.22 -3.48 15.63
N PRO A 63 13.21 -2.59 15.78
CA PRO A 63 11.82 -2.99 15.93
C PRO A 63 11.30 -3.86 14.77
N ILE A 64 11.67 -3.54 13.51
CA ILE A 64 11.28 -4.34 12.33
C ILE A 64 11.93 -5.72 12.38
N LYS A 65 13.25 -5.78 12.64
CA LYS A 65 13.97 -7.07 12.81
C LYS A 65 13.36 -7.91 13.91
N LYS A 66 13.02 -7.28 15.05
CA LYS A 66 12.35 -7.98 16.15
C LYS A 66 10.99 -8.52 15.74
N ALA A 67 10.16 -7.73 15.09
CA ALA A 67 8.83 -8.15 14.62
C ALA A 67 8.94 -9.32 13.62
N MET A 68 9.91 -9.26 12.70
CA MET A 68 10.24 -10.36 11.78
C MET A 68 10.69 -11.60 12.57
N GLY A 69 11.61 -11.44 13.53
CA GLY A 69 12.13 -12.57 14.36
C GLY A 69 11.05 -13.24 15.19
N ASP A 70 10.11 -12.48 15.76
CA ASP A 70 8.98 -13.00 16.54
C ASP A 70 7.99 -13.80 15.67
N ALA A 71 7.85 -13.45 14.40
CA ALA A 71 6.96 -14.13 13.45
C ALA A 71 7.48 -15.52 13.03
N LYS A 72 6.58 -16.41 12.64
CA LYS A 72 6.88 -17.78 12.16
C LYS A 72 6.70 -17.95 10.66
N GLN A 73 6.06 -16.98 10.02
CA GLN A 73 5.85 -16.90 8.58
C GLN A 73 5.76 -15.43 8.17
N VAL A 74 5.95 -15.17 6.88
CA VAL A 74 5.87 -13.85 6.28
C VAL A 74 4.80 -13.87 5.19
N TYR A 75 3.94 -12.87 5.17
CA TYR A 75 3.02 -12.62 4.08
C TYR A 75 3.37 -11.30 3.42
N LEU A 76 3.57 -11.34 2.12
CA LEU A 76 3.73 -10.17 1.26
C LEU A 76 2.46 -10.02 0.38
N GLU A 77 2.38 -9.01 -0.46
CA GLU A 77 1.24 -8.90 -1.40
C GLU A 77 1.19 -10.13 -2.30
N LEU A 78 2.34 -10.49 -2.88
CA LEU A 78 2.54 -11.70 -3.68
C LEU A 78 3.52 -12.66 -3.01
N ASP A 79 3.44 -13.92 -3.37
CA ASP A 79 4.36 -14.97 -2.94
C ASP A 79 5.72 -14.81 -3.64
N MET A 80 6.61 -14.03 -3.00
CA MET A 80 7.88 -13.60 -3.59
C MET A 80 8.93 -14.70 -3.67
N ASP A 81 8.73 -15.86 -3.04
CA ASP A 81 9.63 -17.02 -3.13
C ASP A 81 9.09 -18.12 -4.07
N ASP A 82 7.89 -17.92 -4.66
CA ASP A 82 7.40 -18.79 -5.75
C ASP A 82 8.28 -18.64 -7.01
N PRO A 83 8.98 -19.69 -7.44
CA PRO A 83 9.82 -19.64 -8.64
C PRO A 83 9.04 -19.29 -9.92
N SER A 84 7.73 -19.52 -9.95
CA SER A 84 6.88 -19.23 -11.11
C SER A 84 6.47 -17.75 -11.19
N LEU A 85 6.54 -16.99 -10.08
CA LEU A 85 6.08 -15.62 -9.99
C LEU A 85 6.75 -14.72 -11.03
N MET A 86 8.08 -14.78 -11.15
CA MET A 86 8.81 -13.92 -12.09
C MET A 86 8.38 -14.13 -13.55
N MET A 87 8.19 -15.37 -13.96
CA MET A 87 7.70 -15.70 -15.31
C MET A 87 6.24 -15.28 -15.48
N GLY A 88 5.43 -15.48 -14.46
CA GLY A 88 4.03 -15.03 -14.41
C GLY A 88 3.94 -13.51 -14.57
N MET A 89 4.72 -12.74 -13.81
CA MET A 89 4.77 -11.28 -13.90
C MET A 89 5.20 -10.81 -15.29
N GLN A 90 6.25 -11.39 -15.86
CA GLN A 90 6.70 -11.05 -17.20
C GLN A 90 5.59 -11.22 -18.23
N LYS A 91 4.86 -12.34 -18.17
CA LYS A 91 3.70 -12.60 -19.05
C LYS A 91 2.54 -11.65 -18.77
N ALA A 92 2.21 -11.42 -17.51
CA ALA A 92 1.08 -10.59 -17.08
C ALA A 92 1.26 -9.11 -17.46
N MET A 93 2.52 -8.64 -17.54
CA MET A 93 2.85 -7.28 -17.96
C MET A 93 2.81 -7.06 -19.47
N MET A 94 2.59 -8.09 -20.29
CA MET A 94 2.46 -7.93 -21.74
C MET A 94 1.04 -7.55 -22.13
N MET A 95 0.92 -6.72 -23.17
CA MET A 95 -0.38 -6.41 -23.78
C MET A 95 -1.04 -7.67 -24.35
N PRO A 96 -2.33 -7.87 -24.11
CA PRO A 96 -3.03 -9.05 -24.62
C PRO A 96 -3.09 -9.06 -26.15
N ASN A 97 -3.08 -10.27 -26.72
CA ASN A 97 -3.26 -10.50 -28.16
C ASN A 97 -2.23 -9.79 -29.07
N GLY A 98 -1.02 -9.55 -28.56
CA GLY A 98 0.04 -8.89 -29.34
C GLY A 98 -0.23 -7.42 -29.66
N LYS A 99 -1.23 -6.80 -29.01
CA LYS A 99 -1.49 -5.37 -29.18
C LYS A 99 -0.27 -4.54 -28.78
N ASN A 100 -0.16 -3.36 -29.36
CA ASN A 100 0.92 -2.43 -29.07
C ASN A 100 0.35 -1.07 -28.68
N ILE A 101 0.78 -0.52 -27.55
CA ILE A 101 0.28 0.76 -27.06
C ILE A 101 0.52 1.92 -28.02
N LYS A 102 1.52 1.81 -28.91
CA LYS A 102 1.76 2.81 -29.97
C LYS A 102 0.55 3.06 -30.88
N GLU A 103 -0.29 2.04 -31.06
CA GLU A 103 -1.49 2.12 -31.92
C GLU A 103 -2.64 2.85 -31.23
N MET A 104 -2.51 3.11 -29.94
CA MET A 104 -3.51 3.77 -29.10
C MET A 104 -3.16 5.22 -28.78
N LEU A 105 -1.99 5.68 -29.19
CA LEU A 105 -1.49 7.03 -28.97
C LEU A 105 -1.75 7.91 -30.19
N SER A 106 -2.00 9.20 -29.93
CA SER A 106 -1.92 10.20 -31.02
C SER A 106 -0.49 10.30 -31.53
N PRO A 107 -0.25 10.80 -32.78
CA PRO A 107 1.12 10.99 -33.30
C PRO A 107 2.00 11.86 -32.40
N ASP A 108 1.43 12.88 -31.77
CA ASP A 108 2.15 13.77 -30.87
C ASP A 108 2.50 13.07 -29.54
N ASP A 109 1.56 12.34 -28.93
CA ASP A 109 1.78 11.60 -27.69
C ASP A 109 2.77 10.45 -27.90
N TYR A 110 2.68 9.76 -29.05
CA TYR A 110 3.69 8.78 -29.46
C TYR A 110 5.09 9.40 -29.48
N THR A 111 5.23 10.53 -30.16
CA THR A 111 6.53 11.20 -30.33
C THR A 111 7.10 11.63 -28.98
N VAL A 112 6.27 12.17 -28.09
CA VAL A 112 6.69 12.60 -26.75
C VAL A 112 7.16 11.41 -25.92
N LEU A 113 6.36 10.35 -25.83
CA LEU A 113 6.68 9.18 -25.02
C LEU A 113 7.88 8.41 -25.57
N ASP A 114 7.96 8.21 -26.88
CA ASP A 114 9.06 7.53 -27.55
C ASP A 114 10.41 8.26 -27.35
N ASN A 115 10.40 9.60 -27.49
CA ASN A 115 11.58 10.42 -27.24
C ASN A 115 12.03 10.38 -25.78
N TYR A 116 11.08 10.43 -24.83
CA TYR A 116 11.38 10.28 -23.41
C TYR A 116 12.06 8.95 -23.13
N LEU A 117 11.48 7.85 -23.59
CA LEU A 117 12.01 6.50 -23.37
C LEU A 117 13.40 6.32 -24.00
N LYS A 118 13.59 6.78 -25.23
CA LYS A 118 14.90 6.77 -25.90
C LYS A 118 15.96 7.56 -25.12
N LYS A 119 15.59 8.74 -24.63
CA LYS A 119 16.51 9.60 -23.86
C LYS A 119 16.88 9.00 -22.51
N LYS A 120 15.94 8.38 -21.82
CA LYS A 120 16.12 7.89 -20.43
C LYS A 120 16.57 6.44 -20.35
N MET A 121 16.16 5.60 -21.31
CA MET A 121 16.35 4.15 -21.27
C MET A 121 17.08 3.60 -22.48
N ASN A 122 17.50 4.44 -23.43
CA ASN A 122 18.11 4.07 -24.73
C ASN A 122 17.27 3.14 -25.60
N MET A 123 15.97 3.00 -25.31
CA MET A 123 15.00 2.18 -26.01
C MET A 123 13.68 2.94 -26.09
N GLY A 124 12.93 2.78 -27.18
CA GLY A 124 11.67 3.48 -27.41
C GLY A 124 10.46 2.54 -27.42
N LEU A 125 9.33 3.06 -27.92
CA LEU A 125 8.08 2.30 -28.02
C LEU A 125 8.16 1.11 -29.01
N THR A 126 9.15 1.06 -29.88
CA THR A 126 9.41 -0.13 -30.70
C THR A 126 9.72 -1.35 -29.81
N GLN A 127 10.44 -1.17 -28.71
CA GLN A 127 10.79 -2.22 -27.76
C GLN A 127 9.74 -2.36 -26.65
N PHE A 128 9.30 -1.23 -26.08
CA PHE A 128 8.42 -1.22 -24.90
C PHE A 128 6.93 -1.23 -25.23
N GLY A 129 6.53 -0.99 -26.48
CA GLY A 129 5.11 -0.82 -26.83
C GLY A 129 4.23 -2.07 -26.64
N MET A 130 4.83 -3.23 -26.42
CA MET A 130 4.10 -4.45 -26.09
C MET A 130 3.87 -4.65 -24.59
N LEU A 131 4.43 -3.78 -23.74
CA LEU A 131 4.13 -3.80 -22.31
C LEU A 131 2.77 -3.13 -22.04
N LYS A 132 2.07 -3.61 -21.04
CA LYS A 132 0.94 -2.88 -20.44
C LYS A 132 1.43 -1.52 -19.94
N PRO A 133 0.62 -0.46 -19.98
CA PRO A 133 1.03 0.85 -19.49
C PRO A 133 1.50 0.83 -18.04
N ILE A 134 0.88 0.03 -17.16
CA ILE A 134 1.31 -0.10 -15.77
C ILE A 134 2.73 -0.67 -15.64
N GLY A 135 3.10 -1.65 -16.47
CA GLY A 135 4.46 -2.19 -16.52
C GLY A 135 5.48 -1.15 -17.01
N LEU A 136 5.10 -0.39 -18.05
CA LEU A 136 5.94 0.70 -18.55
C LEU A 136 6.03 1.85 -17.54
N MET A 137 4.95 2.16 -16.82
CA MET A 137 4.93 3.15 -15.75
C MET A 137 5.94 2.78 -14.64
N SER A 138 5.96 1.53 -14.21
CA SER A 138 6.90 1.04 -13.21
C SER A 138 8.36 1.24 -13.67
N LEU A 139 8.66 0.96 -14.94
CA LEU A 139 9.98 1.22 -15.51
C LEU A 139 10.29 2.73 -15.57
N MET A 140 9.33 3.57 -15.95
CA MET A 140 9.52 5.01 -15.99
C MET A 140 9.81 5.59 -14.60
N TYR A 141 9.16 5.10 -13.54
CA TYR A 141 9.49 5.51 -12.17
C TYR A 141 10.95 5.27 -11.81
N THR A 142 11.56 4.18 -12.27
CA THR A 142 12.99 3.93 -12.01
C THR A 142 13.89 5.01 -12.63
N THR A 143 13.45 5.64 -13.73
CA THR A 143 14.21 6.73 -14.38
C THR A 143 14.13 8.07 -13.65
N LEU A 144 13.20 8.21 -12.71
CA LEU A 144 13.05 9.40 -11.86
C LEU A 144 13.94 9.33 -10.61
N MET A 145 14.48 8.14 -10.30
CA MET A 145 15.27 7.91 -9.10
C MET A 145 16.75 8.28 -9.35
N PRO A 146 17.44 8.86 -8.35
CA PRO A 146 18.87 9.16 -8.43
C PRO A 146 19.76 7.94 -8.12
N CYS A 147 19.18 6.77 -7.94
CA CYS A 147 19.82 5.54 -7.45
C CYS A 147 19.29 4.31 -8.17
N GLN A 148 19.96 3.18 -8.06
CA GLN A 148 19.37 1.88 -8.37
C GLN A 148 18.28 1.58 -7.33
N PRO A 149 17.04 1.25 -7.75
CA PRO A 149 15.95 1.00 -6.81
C PRO A 149 16.20 -0.24 -5.94
N ALA A 150 15.80 -0.13 -4.67
CA ALA A 150 15.63 -1.24 -3.75
C ALA A 150 14.12 -1.45 -3.48
N SER A 151 13.77 -2.59 -2.92
CA SER A 151 12.40 -2.95 -2.54
C SER A 151 12.37 -3.54 -1.13
N TYR A 152 11.44 -3.07 -0.31
CA TYR A 152 11.15 -3.69 0.98
C TYR A 152 10.67 -5.12 0.82
N ASP A 153 9.82 -5.38 -0.19
CA ASP A 153 9.24 -6.70 -0.44
C ASP A 153 10.34 -7.75 -0.69
N LEU A 154 11.29 -7.44 -1.59
CA LEU A 154 12.45 -8.29 -1.85
C LEU A 154 13.35 -8.42 -0.61
N THR A 155 13.53 -7.34 0.15
CA THR A 155 14.34 -7.37 1.38
C THR A 155 13.71 -8.28 2.42
N PHE A 156 12.40 -8.20 2.63
CA PHE A 156 11.71 -9.09 3.57
C PHE A 156 11.69 -10.54 3.11
N ALA A 157 11.54 -10.81 1.82
CA ALA A 157 11.67 -12.16 1.27
C ALA A 157 13.08 -12.75 1.53
N GLN A 158 14.14 -11.97 1.31
CA GLN A 158 15.50 -12.38 1.61
C GLN A 158 15.74 -12.62 3.11
N MET A 159 15.20 -11.75 3.98
CA MET A 159 15.27 -11.94 5.43
C MET A 159 14.51 -13.20 5.87
N ALA A 160 13.34 -13.45 5.32
CA ALA A 160 12.55 -14.66 5.59
C ALA A 160 13.33 -15.93 5.19
N ALA A 161 13.92 -15.92 4.00
CA ALA A 161 14.75 -17.03 3.50
C ALA A 161 15.96 -17.29 4.41
N ALA A 162 16.65 -16.23 4.87
CA ALA A 162 17.77 -16.36 5.80
C ALA A 162 17.37 -16.99 7.14
N GLU A 163 16.15 -16.74 7.60
CA GLU A 163 15.58 -17.31 8.82
C GLU A 163 14.78 -18.61 8.56
N LYS A 164 14.77 -19.12 7.34
CA LYS A 164 14.02 -20.32 6.90
C LYS A 164 12.52 -20.21 7.21
N LYS A 165 11.96 -19.03 7.06
CA LYS A 165 10.54 -18.78 7.18
C LYS A 165 9.89 -18.86 5.79
N GLU A 166 8.68 -19.42 5.76
CA GLU A 166 7.86 -19.47 4.57
C GLU A 166 7.39 -18.05 4.21
N VAL A 167 7.47 -17.70 2.94
CA VAL A 167 6.87 -16.52 2.35
C VAL A 167 5.59 -16.93 1.64
N LEU A 168 4.55 -16.14 1.78
CA LEU A 168 3.22 -16.41 1.21
C LEU A 168 2.64 -15.11 0.66
N GLY A 169 1.71 -15.22 -0.29
CA GLY A 169 0.98 -14.07 -0.85
C GLY A 169 -0.32 -13.80 -0.12
N LEU A 170 -0.68 -12.52 0.05
CA LEU A 170 -2.02 -12.10 0.46
C LEU A 170 -3.02 -12.31 -0.68
N GLU A 171 -2.56 -12.24 -1.92
CA GLU A 171 -3.33 -12.51 -3.12
C GLU A 171 -2.48 -13.20 -4.19
N SER A 172 -3.12 -13.64 -5.27
CA SER A 172 -2.43 -14.16 -6.44
C SER A 172 -2.05 -13.03 -7.40
N LEU A 173 -1.07 -13.30 -8.27
CA LEU A 173 -0.71 -12.36 -9.36
C LEU A 173 -1.91 -12.02 -10.25
N GLU A 174 -2.77 -12.99 -10.53
CA GLU A 174 -3.97 -12.76 -11.35
C GLU A 174 -4.94 -11.80 -10.68
N ALA A 175 -5.10 -11.88 -9.35
CA ALA A 175 -5.97 -10.98 -8.59
C ALA A 175 -5.42 -9.55 -8.60
N GLU A 176 -4.12 -9.37 -8.40
CA GLU A 176 -3.46 -8.06 -8.49
C GLU A 176 -3.59 -7.47 -9.91
N MET A 177 -3.30 -8.27 -10.94
CA MET A 177 -3.44 -7.81 -12.32
C MET A 177 -4.88 -7.45 -12.67
N ALA A 178 -5.86 -8.19 -12.18
CA ALA A 178 -7.27 -7.88 -12.38
C ALA A 178 -7.67 -6.56 -11.68
N ALA A 179 -7.09 -6.24 -10.54
CA ALA A 179 -7.29 -4.95 -9.87
C ALA A 179 -6.68 -3.80 -10.69
N LEU A 180 -5.46 -3.95 -11.19
CA LEU A 180 -4.77 -2.98 -12.04
C LEU A 180 -5.50 -2.75 -13.37
N ASP A 181 -6.05 -3.80 -13.97
CA ASP A 181 -6.80 -3.75 -15.24
C ASP A 181 -8.18 -3.03 -15.09
N LYS A 182 -8.65 -2.74 -13.85
CA LYS A 182 -9.84 -1.89 -13.61
C LYS A 182 -9.58 -0.43 -13.89
N VAL A 183 -8.34 0.04 -13.84
CA VAL A 183 -7.99 1.40 -14.27
C VAL A 183 -8.09 1.46 -15.80
N PRO A 184 -8.91 2.35 -16.38
CA PRO A 184 -9.10 2.41 -17.82
C PRO A 184 -7.77 2.58 -18.56
N LEU A 185 -7.57 1.80 -19.63
CA LEU A 185 -6.34 1.81 -20.40
C LEU A 185 -5.98 3.21 -20.94
N ALA A 186 -6.99 4.00 -21.34
CA ALA A 186 -6.78 5.37 -21.78
C ALA A 186 -6.19 6.27 -20.68
N ASP A 187 -6.62 6.07 -19.45
CA ASP A 187 -6.13 6.83 -18.28
C ASP A 187 -4.71 6.43 -17.92
N GLN A 188 -4.41 5.12 -17.96
CA GLN A 188 -3.04 4.64 -17.78
C GLN A 188 -2.08 5.22 -18.83
N LEU A 189 -2.49 5.23 -20.12
CA LEU A 189 -1.71 5.83 -21.21
C LEU A 189 -1.52 7.33 -21.02
N LYS A 190 -2.58 8.04 -20.59
CA LYS A 190 -2.49 9.46 -20.28
C LYS A 190 -1.46 9.73 -19.18
N GLY A 191 -1.43 8.96 -18.12
CA GLY A 191 -0.43 9.08 -17.04
C GLY A 191 1.00 8.94 -17.55
N LEU A 192 1.28 7.96 -18.44
CA LEU A 192 2.59 7.80 -19.08
C LEU A 192 3.00 9.02 -19.90
N VAL A 193 2.08 9.50 -20.72
CA VAL A 193 2.33 10.66 -21.59
C VAL A 193 2.53 11.94 -20.78
N ASP A 194 1.73 12.15 -19.75
CA ASP A 194 1.87 13.31 -18.84
C ASP A 194 3.21 13.29 -18.10
N MET A 195 3.66 12.12 -17.64
CA MET A 195 4.98 11.95 -17.05
C MET A 195 6.10 12.25 -18.05
N ALA A 196 5.96 11.78 -19.30
CA ALA A 196 6.94 12.06 -20.36
C ALA A 196 6.99 13.54 -20.77
N LYS A 197 5.83 14.24 -20.73
CA LYS A 197 5.72 15.69 -21.00
C LYS A 197 6.33 16.53 -19.88
N LYS A 198 6.24 16.05 -18.61
CA LYS A 198 6.60 16.80 -17.40
C LYS A 198 7.51 16.00 -16.47
N PRO A 199 8.67 15.54 -16.94
CA PRO A 199 9.51 14.62 -16.18
C PRO A 199 10.06 15.22 -14.87
N GLU A 200 10.28 16.52 -14.83
CA GLU A 200 10.78 17.21 -13.64
C GLU A 200 9.70 17.33 -12.57
N GLU A 201 8.44 17.58 -12.98
CA GLU A 201 7.29 17.58 -12.07
C GLU A 201 7.04 16.17 -11.52
N ALA A 202 7.09 15.15 -12.38
CA ALA A 202 6.95 13.74 -11.98
C ALA A 202 8.06 13.31 -11.00
N GLN A 203 9.30 13.72 -11.24
CA GLN A 203 10.42 13.46 -10.32
C GLN A 203 10.20 14.13 -8.96
N LYS A 204 9.74 15.38 -8.95
CA LYS A 204 9.45 16.12 -7.72
C LYS A 204 8.31 15.45 -6.94
N GLU A 205 7.25 15.02 -7.62
CA GLU A 205 6.11 14.31 -7.01
C GLU A 205 6.58 13.00 -6.39
N PHE A 206 7.36 12.20 -7.13
CA PHE A 206 7.93 10.95 -6.61
C PHE A 206 8.82 11.19 -5.38
N THR A 207 9.71 12.18 -5.44
CA THR A 207 10.57 12.53 -4.30
C THR A 207 9.74 12.96 -3.09
N THR A 208 8.70 13.78 -3.30
CA THR A 208 7.78 14.19 -2.25
C THR A 208 7.07 12.98 -1.62
N MET A 209 6.67 12.01 -2.42
CA MET A 209 6.03 10.78 -1.93
C MET A 209 6.98 9.97 -1.03
N VAL A 210 8.25 9.81 -1.44
CA VAL A 210 9.29 9.16 -0.62
C VAL A 210 9.55 9.92 0.67
N ASP A 211 9.67 11.25 0.62
CA ASP A 211 9.90 12.06 1.81
C ASP A 211 8.72 11.98 2.79
N VAL A 212 7.48 11.96 2.29
CA VAL A 212 6.29 11.78 3.11
C VAL A 212 6.25 10.37 3.72
N TYR A 213 6.56 9.33 2.96
CA TYR A 213 6.65 7.96 3.46
C TYR A 213 7.65 7.87 4.64
N LYS A 214 8.81 8.51 4.54
CA LYS A 214 9.83 8.57 5.60
C LYS A 214 9.37 9.27 6.87
N THR A 215 8.30 10.06 6.82
CA THR A 215 7.71 10.66 8.03
C THR A 215 6.83 9.67 8.81
N HIS A 216 6.55 8.50 8.25
CA HIS A 216 5.63 7.48 8.77
C HIS A 216 4.19 7.97 8.98
N ASP A 217 3.83 9.12 8.43
CA ASP A 217 2.51 9.76 8.57
C ASP A 217 1.57 9.22 7.48
N LEU A 218 0.80 8.18 7.80
CA LEU A 218 -0.12 7.53 6.85
C LEU A 218 -1.19 8.48 6.30
N SER A 219 -1.66 9.45 7.09
CA SER A 219 -2.64 10.43 6.62
C SER A 219 -2.06 11.33 5.54
N LYS A 220 -0.85 11.83 5.82
CA LYS A 220 -0.14 12.67 4.87
C LYS A 220 0.22 11.87 3.61
N LEU A 221 0.61 10.60 3.76
CA LEU A 221 0.88 9.72 2.63
C LEU A 221 -0.36 9.56 1.75
N MET A 222 -1.51 9.22 2.33
CA MET A 222 -2.78 9.08 1.61
C MET A 222 -3.21 10.39 0.92
N SER A 223 -3.07 11.53 1.59
CA SER A 223 -3.40 12.82 0.99
C SER A 223 -2.47 13.18 -0.17
N THR A 224 -1.18 12.84 -0.07
CA THR A 224 -0.19 13.04 -1.14
C THR A 224 -0.51 12.13 -2.34
N MET A 225 -0.85 10.86 -2.11
CA MET A 225 -1.28 9.95 -3.18
C MET A 225 -2.52 10.50 -3.91
N LYS A 226 -3.52 10.99 -3.17
CA LYS A 226 -4.74 11.57 -3.76
C LYS A 226 -4.50 12.83 -4.57
N SER A 227 -3.43 13.55 -4.32
CA SER A 227 -3.04 14.75 -5.09
C SER A 227 -2.15 14.46 -6.29
N SER A 228 -1.83 13.18 -6.57
CA SER A 228 -0.99 12.79 -7.70
C SER A 228 -1.58 13.24 -9.03
N GLN A 229 -0.73 13.85 -9.87
CA GLN A 229 -1.08 14.25 -11.23
C GLN A 229 -0.75 13.17 -12.27
N PHE A 230 0.05 12.19 -11.88
CA PHE A 230 0.59 11.15 -12.77
C PHE A 230 0.01 9.76 -12.52
N ALA A 231 -0.92 9.62 -11.57
CA ALA A 231 -1.57 8.34 -11.28
C ALA A 231 -2.44 7.81 -12.45
N GLY A 232 -2.80 8.68 -13.39
CA GLY A 232 -3.67 8.36 -14.53
C GLY A 232 -5.11 8.06 -14.11
N GLY A 233 -6.05 8.96 -14.43
CA GLY A 233 -7.48 8.73 -14.23
C GLY A 233 -8.08 9.19 -12.90
N ASP A 234 -9.24 8.62 -12.57
CA ASP A 234 -10.00 8.96 -11.38
C ASP A 234 -9.36 8.33 -10.12
N MET A 235 -8.87 9.19 -9.23
CA MET A 235 -8.28 8.77 -7.96
C MET A 235 -9.26 8.03 -7.05
N ALA A 236 -10.57 8.31 -7.12
CA ALA A 236 -11.56 7.57 -6.34
C ALA A 236 -11.69 6.12 -6.85
N GLN A 237 -11.68 5.91 -8.16
CA GLN A 237 -11.65 4.58 -8.75
C GLN A 237 -10.34 3.85 -8.46
N PHE A 238 -9.20 4.54 -8.55
CA PHE A 238 -7.90 4.02 -8.17
C PHE A 238 -7.92 3.51 -6.71
N GLU A 239 -8.35 4.36 -5.76
CA GLU A 239 -8.44 3.97 -4.34
C GLU A 239 -9.41 2.79 -4.14
N ALA A 240 -10.55 2.79 -4.80
CA ALA A 240 -11.54 1.72 -4.68
C ALA A 240 -10.97 0.37 -5.15
N SER A 241 -10.36 0.31 -6.33
CA SER A 241 -9.91 -0.94 -6.94
C SER A 241 -8.55 -1.41 -6.43
N LEU A 242 -7.59 -0.49 -6.28
CA LEU A 242 -6.21 -0.87 -5.94
C LEU A 242 -5.94 -0.93 -4.44
N LEU A 243 -6.80 -0.33 -3.60
CA LEU A 243 -6.66 -0.39 -2.16
C LEU A 243 -7.86 -1.06 -1.47
N ASN A 244 -9.07 -0.46 -1.58
CA ASN A 244 -10.18 -0.85 -0.72
C ASN A 244 -10.69 -2.27 -0.98
N GLU A 245 -10.87 -2.66 -2.24
CA GLU A 245 -11.31 -4.02 -2.60
C GLU A 245 -10.25 -5.06 -2.25
N ARG A 246 -8.97 -4.78 -2.50
CA ARG A 246 -7.86 -5.66 -2.14
C ARG A 246 -7.77 -5.82 -0.63
N ASN A 247 -7.86 -4.74 0.15
CA ASN A 247 -7.90 -4.79 1.60
C ASN A 247 -9.04 -5.67 2.14
N ALA A 248 -10.23 -5.56 1.54
CA ALA A 248 -11.37 -6.38 1.93
C ALA A 248 -11.14 -7.87 1.63
N ASN A 249 -10.51 -8.19 0.49
CA ASN A 249 -10.17 -9.56 0.11
C ASN A 249 -9.03 -10.13 0.98
N TRP A 250 -8.06 -9.31 1.36
CA TRP A 250 -6.93 -9.73 2.21
C TRP A 250 -7.33 -9.98 3.66
N LEU A 251 -8.35 -9.27 4.17
CA LEU A 251 -8.75 -9.36 5.57
C LEU A 251 -8.97 -10.80 6.06
N PRO A 252 -9.74 -11.67 5.39
CA PRO A 252 -9.90 -13.08 5.81
C PRO A 252 -8.61 -13.87 5.74
N VAL A 253 -7.70 -13.57 4.81
CA VAL A 253 -6.38 -14.21 4.71
C VAL A 253 -5.51 -13.82 5.90
N ILE A 254 -5.47 -12.53 6.24
CA ILE A 254 -4.73 -11.99 7.39
C ILE A 254 -5.27 -12.63 8.70
N GLU A 255 -6.59 -12.65 8.88
CA GLU A 255 -7.20 -13.25 10.08
C GLU A 255 -6.87 -14.75 10.22
N LYS A 256 -6.94 -15.51 9.12
CA LYS A 256 -6.62 -16.93 9.10
C LYS A 256 -5.14 -17.16 9.45
N ALA A 257 -4.24 -16.51 8.73
CA ALA A 257 -2.81 -16.65 8.92
C ALA A 257 -2.37 -16.28 10.35
N ALA A 258 -2.87 -15.15 10.89
CA ALA A 258 -2.54 -14.70 12.23
C ALA A 258 -3.07 -15.63 13.34
N LYS A 259 -4.21 -16.31 13.11
CA LYS A 259 -4.75 -17.32 14.06
C LYS A 259 -3.95 -18.63 14.03
N GLU A 260 -3.41 -19.01 12.87
CA GLU A 260 -2.61 -20.24 12.74
C GLU A 260 -1.25 -20.10 13.42
N LYS A 261 -0.55 -19.01 13.20
CA LYS A 261 0.78 -18.73 13.80
C LYS A 261 1.12 -17.23 13.73
N PRO A 262 2.04 -16.75 14.62
CA PRO A 262 2.51 -15.37 14.56
C PRO A 262 3.04 -15.05 13.16
N THR A 263 2.54 -13.98 12.56
CA THR A 263 2.80 -13.65 11.16
C THR A 263 3.30 -12.21 11.03
N PHE A 264 4.27 -12.00 10.17
CA PHE A 264 4.68 -10.68 9.71
C PHE A 264 4.06 -10.43 8.34
N PHE A 265 3.16 -9.45 8.26
CA PHE A 265 2.52 -9.03 7.02
C PHE A 265 3.19 -7.74 6.53
N ALA A 266 3.65 -7.71 5.28
CA ALA A 266 4.21 -6.51 4.69
C ALA A 266 3.58 -6.26 3.31
N PHE A 267 3.08 -5.05 3.12
CA PHE A 267 2.39 -4.61 1.91
C PHE A 267 2.45 -3.08 1.80
N GLY A 268 2.17 -2.53 0.63
CA GLY A 268 2.27 -1.09 0.39
C GLY A 268 1.58 -0.25 1.46
N ALA A 269 2.25 0.79 1.96
CA ALA A 269 1.79 1.62 3.07
C ALA A 269 0.41 2.26 2.82
N GLY A 270 0.01 2.44 1.55
CA GLY A 270 -1.33 2.89 1.16
C GLY A 270 -2.45 1.99 1.65
N HIS A 271 -2.18 0.70 1.85
CA HIS A 271 -3.16 -0.27 2.36
C HIS A 271 -3.40 -0.18 3.88
N LEU A 272 -2.49 0.43 4.64
CA LEU A 272 -2.63 0.55 6.10
C LEU A 272 -3.69 1.60 6.51
N GLY A 273 -3.65 2.76 5.86
CA GLY A 273 -4.39 3.95 6.26
C GLY A 273 -5.85 3.99 5.81
N ASN A 274 -6.56 5.05 6.20
CA ASN A 274 -7.97 5.37 5.97
C ASN A 274 -9.00 4.42 6.63
N GLU A 275 -10.30 4.66 6.40
CA GLU A 275 -11.40 3.89 7.00
C GLU A 275 -11.55 2.47 6.44
N ASN A 276 -11.07 2.24 5.21
CA ASN A 276 -11.05 0.95 4.51
C ASN A 276 -9.64 0.33 4.51
N GLY A 277 -8.69 0.94 5.22
CA GLY A 277 -7.35 0.38 5.41
C GLY A 277 -7.35 -0.83 6.34
N VAL A 278 -6.35 -1.68 6.20
CA VAL A 278 -6.22 -2.94 6.96
C VAL A 278 -6.27 -2.72 8.46
N ILE A 279 -5.67 -1.62 8.98
CA ILE A 279 -5.72 -1.28 10.40
C ILE A 279 -7.17 -1.08 10.87
N SER A 280 -7.94 -0.27 10.12
CA SER A 280 -9.34 0.03 10.46
C SER A 280 -10.21 -1.21 10.33
N LEU A 281 -10.00 -2.03 9.32
CA LEU A 281 -10.75 -3.27 9.09
C LEU A 281 -10.51 -4.28 10.21
N LEU A 282 -9.27 -4.48 10.65
CA LEU A 282 -8.95 -5.35 11.77
C LEU A 282 -9.54 -4.83 13.09
N ARG A 283 -9.48 -3.52 13.34
CA ARG A 283 -10.10 -2.91 14.52
C ARG A 283 -11.63 -3.11 14.54
N LYS A 284 -12.31 -2.98 13.39
CA LYS A 284 -13.75 -3.28 13.24
C LYS A 284 -14.08 -4.76 13.51
N LYS A 285 -13.11 -5.67 13.33
CA LYS A 285 -13.22 -7.11 13.66
C LYS A 285 -12.89 -7.43 15.14
N GLY A 286 -12.57 -6.41 15.95
CA GLY A 286 -12.28 -6.57 17.37
C GLY A 286 -10.81 -6.84 17.70
N TYR A 287 -9.91 -6.74 16.74
CA TYR A 287 -8.46 -6.80 17.00
C TYR A 287 -7.95 -5.47 17.58
N THR A 288 -6.94 -5.57 18.42
CA THR A 288 -6.18 -4.40 18.88
C THR A 288 -4.97 -4.23 17.97
N VAL A 289 -4.90 -3.10 17.27
CA VAL A 289 -3.80 -2.76 16.38
C VAL A 289 -3.13 -1.50 16.90
N THR A 290 -1.88 -1.64 17.38
CA THR A 290 -1.10 -0.57 18.01
C THR A 290 0.20 -0.31 17.26
N PRO A 291 0.63 0.96 17.13
CA PRO A 291 1.91 1.28 16.52
C PRO A 291 3.07 0.70 17.34
N VAL A 292 4.15 0.35 16.64
CA VAL A 292 5.43 -0.02 17.22
C VAL A 292 6.44 1.07 16.84
N GLN A 293 7.08 1.68 17.84
CA GLN A 293 8.07 2.75 17.69
C GLN A 293 9.50 2.22 17.75
#